data_03b327791d6d23c899028be7c1a814ed
#
_entry.id   03b327791d6d23c899028be7c1a814ed
#
_cell.length_a   1.000
_cell.length_b   1.000
_cell.length_c   1.000
_cell.angle_alpha   90.00
_cell.angle_beta   90.00
_cell.angle_gamma   90.00
#
_symmetry.space_group_name_H-M   'P 1'
#
loop_
_entity.id
_entity.type
_entity.pdbx_description
1 polymer ?
#
loop_
_entity_poly.entity_id
_entity_poly.type
_entity_poly.pdbx_seq_one_letter_code
_entity_poly.pdbx_strand_id
1 'polypeptide(L)'
;MNASHVKEMERLPALNKDLGYPAANKLYAAAQRAGLRVTIKQVQEFVSKQNVRQVFHKLPPSNGKIVASDINDAWVADLIDYTSRPSEGKDGDGKVPFQYILIVQDVFSRRIMALPIRDKLPETCKNAFESIVNEREVKPTTLSTDLGSEFKGPFDEYLTREEIYHRLKDPRSLNSQGTLDAAIRAFRLMLARIQAEEGTRN
;
A
#
# COMPACT_ATOMS: atom_id res chain seq x y z
N MET A 1 7.03 24.12 37.03
CA MET A 1 7.97 23.41 36.14
C MET A 1 9.32 24.09 36.23
N ASN A 2 10.40 23.34 36.54
CA ASN A 2 11.73 23.91 36.74
C ASN A 2 12.33 24.38 35.41
N ALA A 3 12.95 25.59 35.40
CA ALA A 3 13.56 26.17 34.18
C ALA A 3 14.60 25.23 33.48
N SER A 4 15.24 24.36 34.25
CA SER A 4 16.14 23.33 33.75
C SER A 4 15.37 22.29 32.89
N HIS A 5 14.18 21.92 33.28
CA HIS A 5 13.37 20.91 32.61
C HIS A 5 12.83 21.38 31.23
N VAL A 6 12.52 22.68 31.13
CA VAL A 6 12.09 23.32 29.88
C VAL A 6 13.22 23.29 28.85
N LYS A 7 14.45 23.63 29.23
CA LYS A 7 15.64 23.57 28.36
C LYS A 7 15.96 22.17 27.86
N GLU A 8 15.68 21.13 28.64
CA GLU A 8 15.92 19.74 28.26
C GLU A 8 14.89 19.24 27.21
N MET A 9 13.63 19.66 27.38
CA MET A 9 12.58 19.37 26.40
C MET A 9 12.80 20.12 25.06
N GLU A 10 13.40 21.31 25.08
CA GLU A 10 13.76 22.07 23.87
C GLU A 10 14.85 21.39 23.02
N ARG A 11 15.69 20.54 23.60
CA ARG A 11 16.74 19.77 22.90
C ARG A 11 16.24 18.47 22.28
N LEU A 12 15.09 17.97 22.71
CA LEU A 12 14.54 16.70 22.24
C LEU A 12 14.14 16.74 20.74
N PRO A 13 13.56 17.84 20.20
CA PRO A 13 13.28 17.97 18.77
C PRO A 13 14.52 17.87 17.88
N ALA A 14 15.61 18.55 18.27
CA ALA A 14 16.86 18.50 17.53
C ALA A 14 17.45 17.07 17.49
N LEU A 15 17.54 16.43 18.66
CA LEU A 15 18.01 15.06 18.78
C LEU A 15 17.15 14.07 17.97
N ASN A 16 15.84 14.28 17.95
CA ASN A 16 14.90 13.46 17.20
C ASN A 16 15.12 13.60 15.67
N LYS A 17 15.36 14.82 15.21
CA LYS A 17 15.66 15.11 13.80
C LYS A 17 17.00 14.52 13.39
N ASP A 18 18.06 14.70 14.20
CA ASP A 18 19.40 14.19 13.93
C ASP A 18 19.44 12.65 13.83
N LEU A 19 18.55 11.97 14.54
CA LEU A 19 18.41 10.52 14.54
C LEU A 19 17.41 10.00 13.48
N GLY A 20 16.88 10.87 12.61
CA GLY A 20 15.93 10.47 11.56
C GLY A 20 14.58 10.00 12.11
N TYR A 21 14.06 10.69 13.16
CA TYR A 21 12.73 10.42 13.74
C TYR A 21 12.54 8.99 14.28
N PRO A 22 13.39 8.49 15.18
CA PRO A 22 13.34 7.12 15.67
C PRO A 22 12.11 6.83 16.54
N ALA A 23 11.86 5.54 16.82
CA ALA A 23 10.85 5.12 17.78
C ALA A 23 11.12 5.69 19.19
N ALA A 24 10.06 5.93 19.99
CA ALA A 24 10.17 6.55 21.30
C ALA A 24 11.21 5.89 22.22
N ASN A 25 11.31 4.57 22.21
CA ASN A 25 12.31 3.84 23.01
C ASN A 25 13.74 4.11 22.55
N LYS A 26 13.98 4.20 21.22
CA LYS A 26 15.31 4.56 20.69
C LYS A 26 15.66 6.02 20.98
N LEU A 27 14.69 6.94 20.86
CA LEU A 27 14.86 8.35 21.19
C LEU A 27 15.14 8.53 22.68
N TYR A 28 14.42 7.82 23.54
CA TYR A 28 14.65 7.83 24.98
C TYR A 28 16.07 7.38 25.35
N ALA A 29 16.51 6.24 24.80
CA ALA A 29 17.87 5.75 25.04
C ALA A 29 18.95 6.72 24.54
N ALA A 30 18.72 7.43 23.44
CA ALA A 30 19.63 8.46 22.94
C ALA A 30 19.60 9.72 23.83
N ALA A 31 18.43 10.14 24.28
CA ALA A 31 18.27 11.26 25.20
C ALA A 31 19.02 11.00 26.53
N GLN A 32 18.92 9.80 27.09
CA GLN A 32 19.67 9.40 28.28
C GLN A 32 21.19 9.47 28.06
N ARG A 33 21.69 8.99 26.90
CA ARG A 33 23.11 9.09 26.54
C ARG A 33 23.59 10.52 26.35
N ALA A 34 22.69 11.40 25.86
CA ALA A 34 22.94 12.83 25.71
C ALA A 34 22.80 13.62 27.02
N GLY A 35 22.56 12.93 28.15
CA GLY A 35 22.42 13.56 29.47
C GLY A 35 21.12 14.34 29.70
N LEU A 36 20.09 14.10 28.85
CA LEU A 36 18.79 14.73 29.02
C LEU A 36 17.97 14.02 30.11
N ARG A 37 17.49 14.75 31.10
CA ARG A 37 16.67 14.22 32.19
C ARG A 37 15.19 14.20 31.82
N VAL A 38 14.86 13.35 30.84
CA VAL A 38 13.49 13.14 30.37
C VAL A 38 13.00 11.75 30.75
N THR A 39 11.70 11.59 30.96
CA THR A 39 11.09 10.29 31.22
C THR A 39 10.63 9.66 29.91
N ILE A 40 10.52 8.32 29.88
CA ILE A 40 10.00 7.60 28.71
C ILE A 40 8.58 8.08 28.34
N LYS A 41 7.74 8.40 29.32
CA LYS A 41 6.39 8.92 29.10
C LYS A 41 6.39 10.27 28.36
N GLN A 42 7.29 11.18 28.75
CA GLN A 42 7.45 12.47 28.08
C GLN A 42 7.95 12.32 26.65
N VAL A 43 8.89 11.39 26.42
CA VAL A 43 9.37 11.08 25.06
C VAL A 43 8.26 10.45 24.21
N GLN A 44 7.45 9.57 24.77
CA GLN A 44 6.29 9.00 24.10
C GLN A 44 5.26 10.06 23.73
N GLU A 45 4.94 10.97 24.65
CA GLU A 45 4.03 12.08 24.42
C GLU A 45 4.57 13.06 23.36
N PHE A 46 5.85 13.40 23.44
CA PHE A 46 6.53 14.22 22.44
C PHE A 46 6.44 13.59 21.04
N VAL A 47 6.78 12.31 20.93
CA VAL A 47 6.77 11.56 19.69
C VAL A 47 5.34 11.40 19.15
N SER A 48 4.32 11.23 20.00
CA SER A 48 2.92 11.09 19.57
C SER A 48 2.33 12.40 19.00
N LYS A 49 2.86 13.55 19.42
CA LYS A 49 2.42 14.88 18.95
C LYS A 49 3.11 15.33 17.65
N GLN A 50 4.05 14.54 17.13
CA GLN A 50 4.77 14.90 15.89
C GLN A 50 3.95 14.61 14.65
N ASN A 51 3.67 15.65 13.85
CA ASN A 51 2.91 15.54 12.59
C ASN A 51 3.52 14.53 11.62
N VAL A 52 4.86 14.41 11.55
CA VAL A 52 5.57 13.45 10.72
C VAL A 52 5.18 12.00 11.05
N ARG A 53 4.87 11.69 12.31
CA ARG A 53 4.42 10.36 12.72
C ARG A 53 2.93 10.11 12.52
N GLN A 54 2.10 11.15 12.47
CA GLN A 54 0.68 10.98 12.13
C GLN A 54 0.52 10.51 10.68
N VAL A 55 1.43 10.92 9.79
CA VAL A 55 1.47 10.45 8.40
C VAL A 55 1.94 8.99 8.29
N PHE A 56 2.87 8.54 9.19
CA PHE A 56 3.43 7.19 9.17
C PHE A 56 2.93 6.28 10.29
N HIS A 57 1.88 6.67 11.01
CA HIS A 57 1.30 5.81 12.04
C HIS A 57 0.68 4.58 11.38
N LYS A 58 1.14 3.38 11.75
CA LYS A 58 0.38 2.15 11.45
C LYS A 58 -1.03 2.37 11.97
N LEU A 59 -1.97 2.55 11.05
CA LEU A 59 -3.38 2.54 11.42
C LEU A 59 -3.64 1.24 12.21
N PRO A 60 -4.37 1.29 13.32
CA PRO A 60 -4.72 0.09 14.06
C PRO A 60 -5.35 -0.89 13.08
N PRO A 61 -5.15 -2.22 13.25
CA PRO A 61 -5.75 -3.21 12.38
C PRO A 61 -7.26 -2.95 12.35
N SER A 62 -7.72 -2.42 11.23
CA SER A 62 -9.12 -2.09 11.04
C SER A 62 -9.86 -3.39 10.77
N ASN A 63 -10.64 -3.86 11.73
CA ASN A 63 -11.60 -4.96 11.55
C ASN A 63 -12.79 -4.54 10.68
N GLY A 64 -12.71 -3.44 9.96
CA GLY A 64 -13.78 -2.82 9.21
C GLY A 64 -13.47 -2.65 7.71
N LYS A 65 -14.44 -2.07 7.01
CA LYS A 65 -14.32 -1.68 5.60
C LYS A 65 -13.15 -0.71 5.41
N ILE A 66 -12.43 -0.83 4.29
CA ILE A 66 -11.50 0.20 3.87
C ILE A 66 -12.33 1.41 3.48
N VAL A 67 -12.06 2.54 4.10
CA VAL A 67 -12.72 3.82 3.83
C VAL A 67 -11.68 4.79 3.31
N ALA A 68 -12.01 5.50 2.25
CA ALA A 68 -11.23 6.60 1.70
C ALA A 68 -12.00 7.90 1.89
N SER A 69 -11.32 8.97 2.21
CA SER A 69 -11.90 10.31 2.41
C SER A 69 -11.94 11.11 1.12
N ASP A 70 -11.08 10.79 0.15
CA ASP A 70 -10.98 11.47 -1.13
C ASP A 70 -10.44 10.52 -2.23
N ILE A 71 -10.45 11.00 -3.48
CA ILE A 71 -9.84 10.32 -4.63
C ILE A 71 -8.34 10.14 -4.37
N ASN A 72 -7.83 8.94 -4.65
CA ASN A 72 -6.42 8.55 -4.45
C ASN A 72 -5.94 8.53 -2.98
N ASP A 73 -6.82 8.65 -2.01
CA ASP A 73 -6.49 8.45 -0.61
C ASP A 73 -6.15 6.97 -0.32
N ALA A 74 -6.99 6.06 -0.80
CA ALA A 74 -6.77 4.62 -0.63
C ALA A 74 -7.10 3.84 -1.91
N TRP A 75 -6.12 3.05 -2.35
CA TRP A 75 -6.33 2.05 -3.40
C TRP A 75 -6.29 0.64 -2.81
N VAL A 76 -6.98 -0.29 -3.45
CA VAL A 76 -6.92 -1.72 -3.15
C VAL A 76 -6.46 -2.46 -4.41
N ALA A 77 -5.59 -3.46 -4.25
CA ALA A 77 -5.11 -4.26 -5.36
C ALA A 77 -5.20 -5.75 -5.07
N ASP A 78 -5.39 -6.53 -6.13
CA ASP A 78 -5.44 -7.98 -6.11
C ASP A 78 -5.05 -8.55 -7.48
N LEU A 79 -4.75 -9.85 -7.55
CA LEU A 79 -4.51 -10.57 -8.79
C LEU A 79 -5.72 -11.43 -9.18
N ILE A 80 -6.13 -11.29 -10.43
CA ILE A 80 -7.09 -12.22 -11.03
C ILE A 80 -6.30 -13.32 -11.75
N ASP A 81 -6.51 -14.56 -11.34
CA ASP A 81 -5.89 -15.74 -11.96
C ASP A 81 -6.70 -16.19 -13.17
N TYR A 82 -6.04 -16.25 -14.33
CA TYR A 82 -6.53 -16.77 -15.59
C TYR A 82 -5.66 -17.93 -16.14
N THR A 83 -4.86 -18.58 -15.30
CA THR A 83 -4.00 -19.70 -15.72
C THR A 83 -4.76 -20.84 -16.38
N SER A 84 -6.04 -21.04 -16.03
CA SER A 84 -6.92 -22.03 -16.66
C SER A 84 -7.46 -21.60 -18.04
N ARG A 85 -7.37 -20.31 -18.36
CA ARG A 85 -7.83 -19.72 -19.63
C ARG A 85 -6.89 -18.56 -20.01
N PRO A 86 -5.62 -18.86 -20.34
CA PRO A 86 -4.67 -17.83 -20.72
C PRO A 86 -5.09 -17.16 -22.03
N SER A 87 -4.59 -15.95 -22.27
CA SER A 87 -4.84 -15.27 -23.54
C SER A 87 -4.33 -16.10 -24.72
N GLU A 88 -5.12 -16.25 -25.77
CA GLU A 88 -4.70 -16.92 -27.01
C GLU A 88 -3.68 -16.09 -27.81
N GLY A 89 -3.52 -14.81 -27.47
CA GLY A 89 -2.61 -13.90 -28.14
C GLY A 89 -1.15 -14.31 -27.94
N LYS A 90 -0.56 -14.91 -28.98
CA LYS A 90 0.87 -14.75 -29.18
C LYS A 90 1.07 -13.29 -29.54
N ASP A 91 1.62 -12.48 -28.63
CA ASP A 91 2.31 -11.29 -29.07
C ASP A 91 3.24 -11.75 -30.19
N GLY A 92 3.35 -10.99 -31.28
CA GLY A 92 4.18 -11.38 -32.43
C GLY A 92 5.63 -11.76 -32.09
N ASP A 93 6.03 -11.59 -30.85
CA ASP A 93 7.35 -11.91 -30.26
C ASP A 93 7.45 -13.34 -29.68
N GLY A 94 6.42 -14.20 -29.78
CA GLY A 94 6.45 -15.57 -29.23
C GLY A 94 6.50 -15.67 -27.70
N LYS A 95 6.18 -14.60 -27.00
CA LYS A 95 6.19 -14.55 -25.53
C LYS A 95 5.09 -15.41 -24.89
N VAL A 96 5.32 -15.79 -23.63
CA VAL A 96 4.34 -16.52 -22.81
C VAL A 96 3.02 -15.74 -22.73
N PRO A 97 1.86 -16.39 -22.89
CA PRO A 97 0.56 -15.72 -22.80
C PRO A 97 0.33 -15.05 -21.44
N PHE A 98 -0.51 -14.03 -21.40
CA PHE A 98 -0.93 -13.43 -20.15
C PHE A 98 -1.77 -14.42 -19.34
N GLN A 99 -1.42 -14.59 -18.07
CA GLN A 99 -2.04 -15.56 -17.17
C GLN A 99 -2.71 -14.91 -15.96
N TYR A 100 -2.36 -13.66 -15.67
CA TYR A 100 -2.91 -12.91 -14.53
C TYR A 100 -3.31 -11.51 -14.97
N ILE A 101 -4.17 -10.89 -14.18
CA ILE A 101 -4.50 -9.48 -14.33
C ILE A 101 -4.31 -8.84 -12.97
N LEU A 102 -3.39 -7.86 -12.89
CA LEU A 102 -3.33 -6.98 -11.74
C LEU A 102 -4.52 -6.03 -11.82
N ILE A 103 -5.40 -6.08 -10.83
CA ILE A 103 -6.54 -5.17 -10.71
C ILE A 103 -6.33 -4.25 -9.53
N VAL A 104 -6.50 -2.96 -9.76
CA VAL A 104 -6.39 -1.91 -8.76
C VAL A 104 -7.66 -1.09 -8.77
N GLN A 105 -8.22 -0.79 -7.60
CA GLN A 105 -9.40 0.04 -7.46
C GLN A 105 -9.13 1.20 -6.51
N ASP A 106 -9.43 2.41 -6.94
CA ASP A 106 -9.57 3.56 -6.05
C ASP A 106 -10.83 3.38 -5.19
N VAL A 107 -10.65 3.39 -3.86
CA VAL A 107 -11.73 3.09 -2.92
C VAL A 107 -12.81 4.16 -2.91
N PHE A 108 -12.46 5.43 -3.12
CA PHE A 108 -13.40 6.54 -3.12
C PHE A 108 -14.22 6.60 -4.41
N SER A 109 -13.57 6.73 -5.55
CA SER A 109 -14.21 6.90 -6.85
C SER A 109 -14.73 5.60 -7.46
N ARG A 110 -14.30 4.44 -6.95
CA ARG A 110 -14.56 3.10 -7.52
C ARG A 110 -13.94 2.87 -8.90
N ARG A 111 -13.08 3.76 -9.34
CA ARG A 111 -12.37 3.60 -10.61
C ARG A 111 -11.51 2.35 -10.55
N ILE A 112 -11.60 1.54 -11.61
CA ILE A 112 -10.81 0.33 -11.78
C ILE A 112 -9.70 0.60 -12.80
N MET A 113 -8.51 0.13 -12.47
CA MET A 113 -7.34 0.05 -13.34
C MET A 113 -6.92 -1.40 -13.41
N ALA A 114 -6.66 -1.92 -14.59
CA ALA A 114 -6.33 -3.32 -14.76
C ALA A 114 -5.23 -3.48 -15.81
N LEU A 115 -4.22 -4.28 -15.51
CA LEU A 115 -3.12 -4.56 -16.41
C LEU A 115 -2.87 -6.07 -16.50
N PRO A 116 -2.84 -6.66 -17.72
CA PRO A 116 -2.51 -8.06 -17.88
C PRO A 116 -1.02 -8.29 -17.62
N ILE A 117 -0.69 -9.37 -16.92
CA ILE A 117 0.67 -9.78 -16.59
C ILE A 117 0.87 -11.27 -16.87
N ARG A 118 2.10 -11.69 -17.15
CA ARG A 118 2.43 -13.05 -17.59
C ARG A 118 2.63 -14.01 -16.45
N ASP A 119 3.11 -13.51 -15.34
CA ASP A 119 3.39 -14.26 -14.11
C ASP A 119 3.04 -13.41 -12.88
N LYS A 120 3.09 -14.02 -11.72
CA LYS A 120 2.84 -13.35 -10.44
C LYS A 120 4.10 -13.11 -9.61
N LEU A 121 5.26 -12.95 -10.28
CA LEU A 121 6.48 -12.60 -9.59
C LEU A 121 6.38 -11.18 -9.00
N PRO A 122 6.94 -10.93 -7.81
CA PRO A 122 6.89 -9.61 -7.18
C PRO A 122 7.40 -8.48 -8.08
N GLU A 123 8.44 -8.75 -8.86
CA GLU A 123 9.00 -7.76 -9.81
C GLU A 123 8.02 -7.45 -10.95
N THR A 124 7.32 -8.46 -11.47
CA THR A 124 6.31 -8.29 -12.53
C THR A 124 5.11 -7.50 -11.99
N CYS A 125 4.65 -7.81 -10.78
CA CYS A 125 3.55 -7.09 -10.13
C CYS A 125 3.95 -5.64 -9.82
N LYS A 126 5.19 -5.42 -9.35
CA LYS A 126 5.76 -4.08 -9.12
C LYS A 126 5.76 -3.27 -10.41
N ASN A 127 6.29 -3.81 -11.50
CA ASN A 127 6.38 -3.12 -12.80
C ASN A 127 4.98 -2.77 -13.33
N ALA A 128 4.01 -3.67 -13.19
CA ALA A 128 2.63 -3.42 -13.59
C ALA A 128 1.98 -2.30 -12.75
N PHE A 129 2.18 -2.30 -11.44
CA PHE A 129 1.66 -1.24 -10.57
C PHE A 129 2.34 0.11 -10.85
N GLU A 130 3.65 0.12 -11.02
CA GLU A 130 4.42 1.31 -11.41
C GLU A 130 3.92 1.89 -12.75
N SER A 131 3.60 1.03 -13.74
CA SER A 131 3.01 1.45 -15.01
C SER A 131 1.65 2.13 -14.82
N ILE A 132 0.80 1.61 -13.92
CA ILE A 132 -0.50 2.21 -13.58
C ILE A 132 -0.29 3.60 -12.95
N VAL A 133 0.63 3.73 -12.01
CA VAL A 133 0.96 5.01 -11.34
C VAL A 133 1.46 6.04 -12.34
N ASN A 134 2.39 5.64 -13.22
CA ASN A 134 2.99 6.51 -14.23
C ASN A 134 1.98 6.95 -15.30
N GLU A 135 1.14 6.03 -15.79
CA GLU A 135 0.09 6.35 -16.78
C GLU A 135 -0.93 7.35 -16.23
N ARG A 136 -1.20 7.27 -14.93
CA ARG A 136 -2.16 8.15 -14.26
C ARG A 136 -1.55 9.46 -13.76
N GLU A 137 -0.24 9.55 -13.72
CA GLU A 137 0.50 10.68 -13.13
C GLU A 137 0.06 10.96 -11.67
N VAL A 138 -0.42 9.92 -10.97
CA VAL A 138 -0.94 10.02 -9.60
C VAL A 138 -0.72 8.71 -8.87
N LYS A 139 -0.40 8.81 -7.58
CA LYS A 139 -0.22 7.68 -6.68
C LYS A 139 -1.16 7.76 -5.48
N PRO A 140 -1.55 6.63 -4.88
CA PRO A 140 -2.36 6.64 -3.66
C PRO A 140 -1.52 7.00 -2.44
N THR A 141 -2.19 7.51 -1.40
CA THR A 141 -1.59 7.62 -0.07
C THR A 141 -1.41 6.23 0.56
N THR A 142 -2.39 5.35 0.36
CA THR A 142 -2.40 3.99 0.91
C THR A 142 -2.73 2.97 -0.17
N LEU A 143 -1.97 1.88 -0.23
CA LEU A 143 -2.31 0.70 -1.01
C LEU A 143 -2.61 -0.47 -0.07
N SER A 144 -3.77 -1.10 -0.23
CA SER A 144 -4.15 -2.30 0.50
C SER A 144 -4.09 -3.53 -0.40
N THR A 145 -3.36 -4.56 0.03
CA THR A 145 -3.29 -5.87 -0.65
C THR A 145 -3.56 -6.99 0.35
N ASP A 146 -3.69 -8.20 -0.13
CA ASP A 146 -3.61 -9.38 0.72
C ASP A 146 -2.15 -9.68 1.14
N LEU A 147 -1.92 -10.85 1.78
CA LEU A 147 -0.59 -11.30 2.22
C LEU A 147 0.16 -12.08 1.14
N GLY A 148 -0.28 -12.03 -0.10
CA GLY A 148 0.34 -12.73 -1.22
C GLY A 148 1.84 -12.44 -1.35
N SER A 149 2.60 -13.43 -1.81
CA SER A 149 4.04 -13.27 -2.02
C SER A 149 4.37 -12.28 -3.13
N GLU A 150 3.46 -12.08 -4.06
CA GLU A 150 3.52 -11.15 -5.18
C GLU A 150 3.60 -9.68 -4.77
N PHE A 151 3.12 -9.36 -3.57
CA PHE A 151 3.14 -8.01 -3.00
C PHE A 151 4.25 -7.79 -1.97
N LYS A 152 5.29 -8.66 -1.97
CA LYS A 152 6.43 -8.59 -1.04
C LYS A 152 7.72 -8.20 -1.77
N GLY A 153 8.78 -7.97 -0.98
CA GLY A 153 10.12 -7.68 -1.51
C GLY A 153 10.14 -6.47 -2.46
N PRO A 154 10.51 -6.65 -3.75
CA PRO A 154 10.61 -5.56 -4.71
C PRO A 154 9.36 -4.70 -4.82
N PHE A 155 8.17 -5.29 -4.64
CA PHE A 155 6.91 -4.54 -4.63
C PHE A 155 6.81 -3.63 -3.40
N ASP A 156 7.09 -4.15 -2.21
CA ASP A 156 7.05 -3.39 -0.95
C ASP A 156 8.14 -2.32 -0.89
N GLU A 157 9.32 -2.62 -1.44
CA GLU A 157 10.43 -1.66 -1.59
C GLU A 157 10.05 -0.49 -2.50
N TYR A 158 9.36 -0.75 -3.60
CA TYR A 158 8.81 0.28 -4.48
C TYR A 158 7.83 1.18 -3.74
N LEU A 159 6.85 0.60 -3.03
CA LEU A 159 5.87 1.37 -2.26
C LEU A 159 6.54 2.26 -1.21
N THR A 160 7.56 1.72 -0.54
CA THR A 160 8.34 2.46 0.46
C THR A 160 9.07 3.65 -0.17
N ARG A 161 9.72 3.45 -1.32
CA ARG A 161 10.42 4.49 -2.06
C ARG A 161 9.49 5.59 -2.53
N GLU A 162 8.29 5.22 -2.97
CA GLU A 162 7.26 6.15 -3.43
C GLU A 162 6.44 6.76 -2.28
N GLU A 163 6.78 6.48 -1.03
CA GLU A 163 6.06 6.96 0.16
C GLU A 163 4.57 6.54 0.18
N ILE A 164 4.25 5.41 -0.45
CA ILE A 164 2.92 4.79 -0.43
C ILE A 164 2.82 3.88 0.79
N TYR A 165 1.85 4.11 1.67
CA TYR A 165 1.66 3.26 2.83
C TYR A 165 1.08 1.90 2.40
N HIS A 166 1.87 0.81 2.58
CA HIS A 166 1.40 -0.53 2.31
C HIS A 166 0.60 -1.09 3.48
N ARG A 167 -0.70 -1.33 3.27
CA ARG A 167 -1.59 -1.94 4.24
C ARG A 167 -1.89 -3.37 3.85
N LEU A 168 -1.39 -4.32 4.65
CA LEU A 168 -1.69 -5.73 4.47
C LEU A 168 -3.04 -6.08 5.10
N LYS A 169 -3.88 -6.79 4.37
CA LYS A 169 -5.17 -7.29 4.84
C LYS A 169 -4.98 -8.31 5.97
N ASP A 170 -5.69 -8.13 7.08
CA ASP A 170 -5.79 -9.17 8.10
C ASP A 170 -6.61 -10.34 7.53
N PRO A 171 -6.08 -11.58 7.52
CA PRO A 171 -6.80 -12.76 7.04
C PRO A 171 -8.15 -12.99 7.74
N ARG A 172 -8.31 -12.46 8.97
CA ARG A 172 -9.55 -12.54 9.74
C ARG A 172 -10.60 -11.50 9.34
N SER A 173 -10.25 -10.50 8.55
CA SER A 173 -11.16 -9.45 8.12
C SER A 173 -11.85 -9.83 6.80
N LEU A 174 -12.97 -10.53 6.90
CA LEU A 174 -13.75 -11.04 5.76
C LEU A 174 -14.33 -9.93 4.86
N ASN A 175 -14.45 -8.69 5.36
CA ASN A 175 -15.16 -7.61 4.65
C ASN A 175 -14.25 -6.47 4.16
N SER A 176 -12.93 -6.56 4.34
CA SER A 176 -12.04 -5.43 4.05
C SER A 176 -11.90 -5.10 2.56
N GLN A 177 -12.20 -6.03 1.66
CA GLN A 177 -12.11 -5.87 0.21
C GLN A 177 -13.42 -6.13 -0.54
N GLY A 178 -14.55 -6.14 0.13
CA GLY A 178 -15.85 -6.45 -0.49
C GLY A 178 -16.20 -5.60 -1.72
N THR A 179 -15.65 -4.39 -1.82
CA THR A 179 -15.81 -3.54 -3.00
C THR A 179 -14.94 -4.00 -4.17
N LEU A 180 -13.70 -4.42 -3.91
CA LEU A 180 -12.81 -4.97 -4.93
C LEU A 180 -13.32 -6.34 -5.41
N ASP A 181 -13.81 -7.20 -4.52
CA ASP A 181 -14.42 -8.48 -4.89
C ASP A 181 -15.65 -8.30 -5.81
N ALA A 182 -16.46 -7.27 -5.56
CA ALA A 182 -17.57 -6.91 -6.44
C ALA A 182 -17.07 -6.40 -7.81
N ALA A 183 -16.00 -5.59 -7.82
CA ALA A 183 -15.36 -5.10 -9.03
C ALA A 183 -14.76 -6.25 -9.86
N ILE A 184 -14.07 -7.19 -9.23
CA ILE A 184 -13.51 -8.40 -9.87
C ILE A 184 -14.63 -9.24 -10.52
N ARG A 185 -15.73 -9.45 -9.82
CA ARG A 185 -16.89 -10.18 -10.40
C ARG A 185 -17.46 -9.47 -11.62
N ALA A 186 -17.66 -8.14 -11.53
CA ALA A 186 -18.16 -7.34 -12.65
C ALA A 186 -17.20 -7.37 -13.85
N PHE A 187 -15.90 -7.26 -13.59
CA PHE A 187 -14.84 -7.32 -14.61
C PHE A 187 -14.79 -8.68 -15.31
N ARG A 188 -14.83 -9.79 -14.55
CA ARG A 188 -14.90 -11.14 -15.12
C ARG A 188 -16.13 -11.36 -15.99
N LEU A 189 -17.29 -10.83 -15.56
CA LEU A 189 -18.53 -10.92 -16.34
C LEU A 189 -18.43 -10.13 -17.65
N MET A 190 -17.84 -8.93 -17.60
CA MET A 190 -17.61 -8.10 -18.78
C MET A 190 -16.70 -8.81 -19.79
N LEU A 191 -15.56 -9.36 -19.34
CA LEU A 191 -14.65 -10.11 -20.19
C LEU A 191 -15.32 -11.33 -20.82
N ALA A 192 -16.11 -12.09 -20.04
CA ALA A 192 -16.84 -13.25 -20.55
C ALA A 192 -17.84 -12.86 -21.64
N ARG A 193 -18.51 -11.70 -21.52
CA ARG A 193 -19.43 -11.18 -22.55
C ARG A 193 -18.69 -10.80 -23.83
N ILE A 194 -17.56 -10.09 -23.72
CA ILE A 194 -16.74 -9.71 -24.88
C ILE A 194 -16.26 -10.96 -25.61
N GLN A 195 -15.73 -11.94 -24.88
CA GLN A 195 -15.28 -13.21 -25.47
C GLN A 195 -16.42 -13.98 -26.17
N ALA A 196 -17.63 -13.99 -25.58
CA ALA A 196 -18.80 -14.62 -26.20
C ALA A 196 -19.22 -13.90 -27.49
N GLU A 197 -19.15 -12.57 -27.54
CA GLU A 197 -19.46 -11.79 -28.76
C GLU A 197 -18.41 -12.01 -29.85
N GLU A 198 -17.14 -12.07 -29.50
CA GLU A 198 -16.05 -12.33 -30.46
C GLU A 198 -16.09 -13.76 -30.97
N GLY A 199 -16.36 -14.76 -30.11
CA GLY A 199 -16.52 -16.16 -30.50
C GLY A 199 -17.76 -16.44 -31.38
N THR A 200 -18.76 -15.54 -31.37
CA THR A 200 -19.96 -15.68 -32.24
C THR A 200 -19.75 -15.05 -33.63
N ARG A 201 -18.67 -14.28 -33.82
CA ARG A 201 -18.32 -13.65 -35.11
C ARG A 201 -17.42 -14.49 -36.02
N ASN A 202 -16.94 -15.64 -35.51
CA ASN A 202 -16.20 -16.64 -36.28
C ASN A 202 -17.13 -17.82 -36.59
#